data_e626f34114a26e37ede0efd306bed9c2
#
_entry.id   e626f34114a26e37ede0efd306bed9c2
#
_cell.length_a   1.000
_cell.length_b   1.000
_cell.length_c   1.000
_cell.angle_alpha   90.00
_cell.angle_beta   90.00
_cell.angle_gamma   90.00
#
_symmetry.space_group_name_H-M   'P 1'
#
loop_
_entity.id
_entity.type
_entity.pdbx_description
1 polymer ?
#
loop_
_entity_poly.entity_id
_entity_poly.type
_entity_poly.pdbx_seq_one_letter_code
_entity_poly.pdbx_strand_id
1 'polypeptide(L)'
;EILQSAAALSLLGLAGCATTSMPTKAKVVVVGGGFGGATAAKYVRLLSQYNIDVVLIEPNAAFISCPVSNMVLGGHKQMADITSSYQHLAKKHGVTVVQDMVSSIDAAKKTVTLARGGSIAYDKLVVSPGIDLMMGSIEGLAAASASGHIVQAWKAGAETATLRKQLEAM
;
A
#
# COMPACT_ATOMS: atom_id res chain seq x y z
N GLU A 1 8.62 25.32 76.85
CA GLU A 1 7.53 25.63 75.88
C GLU A 1 8.06 26.51 74.77
N ILE A 2 8.57 25.99 73.73
CA ILE A 2 8.71 26.47 72.32
C ILE A 2 9.64 25.48 71.66
N LEU A 3 9.14 24.35 71.23
CA LEU A 3 9.86 23.41 70.36
C LEU A 3 8.88 22.45 69.64
N GLN A 4 8.00 23.02 68.87
CA GLN A 4 7.16 22.24 67.90
C GLN A 4 6.78 23.13 66.73
N SER A 5 7.63 23.30 65.78
CA SER A 5 7.24 23.81 64.43
C SER A 5 8.45 23.87 63.51
N ALA A 6 8.99 22.74 63.07
CA ALA A 6 9.95 22.72 61.96
C ALA A 6 10.12 21.31 61.41
N ALA A 7 9.04 20.70 60.99
CA ALA A 7 9.13 19.40 60.25
C ALA A 7 7.95 19.18 59.32
N ALA A 8 7.65 20.14 58.47
CA ALA A 8 6.56 19.99 57.49
C ALA A 8 6.80 20.76 56.17
N LEU A 9 8.03 20.81 55.63
CA LEU A 9 8.30 21.48 54.38
C LEU A 9 9.43 20.82 53.56
N SER A 10 9.36 19.52 53.33
CA SER A 10 10.31 18.87 52.42
C SER A 10 9.76 17.66 51.66
N LEU A 11 8.48 17.64 51.32
CA LEU A 11 7.84 16.57 50.53
C LEU A 11 7.13 17.07 49.29
N LEU A 12 7.51 18.23 48.74
CA LEU A 12 6.98 18.78 47.48
C LEU A 12 8.09 18.95 46.47
N GLY A 13 8.70 17.87 46.02
CA GLY A 13 9.79 18.04 45.06
C GLY A 13 10.17 16.81 44.23
N LEU A 14 9.26 15.86 43.99
CA LEU A 14 9.57 14.72 43.12
C LEU A 14 8.34 14.15 42.39
N ALA A 15 7.42 15.02 41.97
CA ALA A 15 6.49 14.66 40.91
C ALA A 15 7.17 14.93 39.58
N GLY A 16 8.27 14.24 39.29
CA GLY A 16 8.79 14.11 37.96
C GLY A 16 7.73 13.41 37.11
N CYS A 17 7.12 14.15 36.17
CA CYS A 17 6.29 13.56 35.13
C CYS A 17 7.14 12.54 34.38
N ALA A 18 7.13 11.29 34.81
CA ALA A 18 7.47 10.17 33.96
C ALA A 18 6.36 10.11 32.88
N THR A 19 6.53 10.88 31.83
CA THR A 19 5.83 10.61 30.55
C THR A 19 6.30 9.23 30.12
N THR A 20 5.60 8.19 30.56
CA THR A 20 5.68 6.87 29.97
C THR A 20 5.18 7.03 28.54
N SER A 21 6.11 7.32 27.62
CA SER A 21 5.80 7.20 26.21
C SER A 21 5.40 5.75 25.97
N MET A 22 4.13 5.52 25.70
CA MET A 22 3.67 4.19 25.26
C MET A 22 4.59 3.78 24.09
N PRO A 23 5.18 2.57 24.13
CA PRO A 23 6.03 2.13 23.05
C PRO A 23 5.24 2.22 21.73
N THR A 24 5.67 3.10 20.84
CA THR A 24 5.06 3.23 19.51
C THR A 24 5.26 1.90 18.80
N LYS A 25 4.17 1.35 18.26
CA LYS A 25 4.26 0.13 17.45
C LYS A 25 5.21 0.35 16.29
N ALA A 26 6.05 -0.64 16.01
CA ALA A 26 6.88 -0.61 14.82
C ALA A 26 5.99 -0.48 13.56
N LYS A 27 6.45 0.28 12.59
CA LYS A 27 5.71 0.57 11.36
C LYS A 27 6.41 -0.04 10.14
N VAL A 28 5.67 -0.85 9.39
CA VAL A 28 6.10 -1.36 8.09
C VAL A 28 5.33 -0.64 7.00
N VAL A 29 6.06 -0.04 6.07
CA VAL A 29 5.47 0.51 4.84
C VAL A 29 5.67 -0.50 3.71
N VAL A 30 4.60 -0.75 2.95
CA VAL A 30 4.59 -1.61 1.78
C VAL A 30 4.24 -0.77 0.56
N VAL A 31 5.10 -0.74 -0.43
CA VAL A 31 4.90 -0.04 -1.70
C VAL A 31 4.45 -1.03 -2.75
N GLY A 32 3.25 -0.81 -3.29
CA GLY A 32 2.61 -1.66 -4.28
C GLY A 32 1.66 -2.70 -3.68
N GLY A 33 0.42 -2.73 -4.19
CA GLY A 33 -0.69 -3.57 -3.71
C GLY A 33 -0.94 -4.83 -4.54
N GLY A 34 0.01 -5.24 -5.38
CA GLY A 34 -0.05 -6.49 -6.13
C GLY A 34 0.06 -7.73 -5.25
N PHE A 35 0.25 -8.92 -5.87
CA PHE A 35 0.35 -10.19 -5.15
C PHE A 35 1.38 -10.16 -4.03
N GLY A 36 2.59 -9.66 -4.28
CA GLY A 36 3.66 -9.61 -3.29
C GLY A 36 3.34 -8.65 -2.15
N GLY A 37 3.02 -7.39 -2.47
CA GLY A 37 2.81 -6.36 -1.45
C GLY A 37 1.56 -6.56 -0.61
N ALA A 38 0.42 -6.91 -1.23
CA ALA A 38 -0.81 -7.21 -0.49
C ALA A 38 -0.64 -8.42 0.44
N THR A 39 0.08 -9.46 -0.03
CA THR A 39 0.43 -10.63 0.77
C THR A 39 1.34 -10.25 1.94
N ALA A 40 2.41 -9.48 1.68
CA ALA A 40 3.30 -9.01 2.73
C ALA A 40 2.57 -8.19 3.78
N ALA A 41 1.73 -7.23 3.37
CA ALA A 41 0.94 -6.40 4.27
C ALA A 41 0.03 -7.24 5.18
N LYS A 42 -0.68 -8.22 4.61
CA LYS A 42 -1.53 -9.14 5.36
C LYS A 42 -0.74 -9.95 6.39
N TYR A 43 0.34 -10.59 5.95
CA TYR A 43 1.05 -11.54 6.81
C TYR A 43 1.93 -10.85 7.86
N VAL A 44 2.47 -9.66 7.60
CA VAL A 44 3.12 -8.85 8.65
C VAL A 44 2.14 -8.56 9.79
N ARG A 45 0.89 -8.18 9.47
CA ARG A 45 -0.16 -7.98 10.50
C ARG A 45 -0.47 -9.27 11.25
N LEU A 46 -0.73 -10.36 10.53
CA LEU A 46 -1.12 -11.65 11.15
C LEU A 46 -0.01 -12.25 12.01
N LEU A 47 1.21 -12.37 11.47
CA LEU A 47 2.32 -13.04 12.16
C LEU A 47 2.87 -12.21 13.33
N SER A 48 2.71 -10.89 13.29
CA SER A 48 3.00 -10.02 14.44
C SER A 48 1.88 -10.00 15.49
N GLN A 49 0.82 -10.80 15.34
CA GLN A 49 -0.36 -10.74 16.19
C GLN A 49 -0.92 -9.30 16.30
N TYR A 50 -0.89 -8.58 15.17
CA TYR A 50 -1.32 -7.18 15.05
C TYR A 50 -0.50 -6.16 15.87
N ASN A 51 0.71 -6.52 16.31
CA ASN A 51 1.61 -5.64 17.06
C ASN A 51 2.48 -4.73 16.18
N ILE A 52 2.49 -4.93 14.86
CA ILE A 52 3.17 -4.07 13.88
C ILE A 52 2.12 -3.32 13.06
N ASP A 53 2.26 -1.99 12.96
CA ASP A 53 1.42 -1.21 12.08
C ASP A 53 1.90 -1.33 10.63
N VAL A 54 0.96 -1.52 9.71
CA VAL A 54 1.26 -1.68 8.28
C VAL A 54 0.52 -0.63 7.48
N VAL A 55 1.26 0.09 6.64
CA VAL A 55 0.74 1.03 5.66
C VAL A 55 1.03 0.47 4.27
N LEU A 56 -0.01 0.24 3.48
CA LEU A 56 0.07 -0.15 2.08
C LEU A 56 -0.16 1.08 1.21
N ILE A 57 0.81 1.43 0.36
CA ILE A 57 0.70 2.53 -0.61
C ILE A 57 0.49 1.92 -1.99
N GLU A 58 -0.65 2.26 -2.61
CA GLU A 58 -1.05 1.73 -3.93
C GLU A 58 -1.87 2.79 -4.67
N PRO A 59 -1.50 3.17 -5.89
CA PRO A 59 -2.23 4.18 -6.65
C PRO A 59 -3.63 3.73 -7.11
N ASN A 60 -3.83 2.43 -7.34
CA ASN A 60 -5.09 1.89 -7.84
C ASN A 60 -6.05 1.59 -6.68
N ALA A 61 -7.34 1.84 -6.88
CA ALA A 61 -8.39 1.57 -5.89
C ALA A 61 -8.62 0.06 -5.66
N ALA A 62 -8.24 -0.76 -6.64
CA ALA A 62 -8.40 -2.20 -6.59
C ALA A 62 -7.28 -2.91 -7.36
N PHE A 63 -7.00 -4.13 -6.97
CA PHE A 63 -6.11 -5.03 -7.68
C PHE A 63 -6.87 -5.81 -8.75
N ILE A 64 -6.32 -5.88 -9.97
CA ILE A 64 -6.84 -6.71 -11.06
C ILE A 64 -5.84 -7.82 -11.34
N SER A 65 -6.29 -9.07 -11.29
CA SER A 65 -5.44 -10.24 -11.41
C SER A 65 -5.07 -10.52 -12.87
N CYS A 66 -3.79 -10.30 -13.23
CA CYS A 66 -3.29 -10.60 -14.58
C CYS A 66 -3.32 -12.10 -14.93
N PRO A 67 -2.91 -13.04 -14.06
CA PRO A 67 -2.84 -14.47 -14.42
C PRO A 67 -4.17 -15.09 -14.89
N VAL A 68 -5.29 -14.55 -14.45
CA VAL A 68 -6.64 -15.05 -14.82
C VAL A 68 -7.38 -14.14 -15.81
N SER A 69 -6.74 -13.10 -16.34
CA SER A 69 -7.37 -12.19 -17.31
C SER A 69 -7.66 -12.87 -18.66
N ASN A 70 -6.94 -13.91 -19.02
CA ASN A 70 -7.23 -14.76 -20.16
C ASN A 70 -8.62 -15.42 -20.09
N MET A 71 -9.14 -15.68 -18.88
CA MET A 71 -10.51 -16.19 -18.71
C MET A 71 -11.57 -15.14 -19.07
N VAL A 72 -11.24 -13.85 -18.93
CA VAL A 72 -12.09 -12.75 -19.39
C VAL A 72 -12.05 -12.68 -20.92
N LEU A 73 -10.87 -12.79 -21.52
CA LEU A 73 -10.72 -12.83 -22.98
C LEU A 73 -11.48 -13.99 -23.58
N GLY A 74 -11.43 -15.18 -22.97
CA GLY A 74 -12.16 -16.37 -23.38
C GLY A 74 -13.67 -16.36 -23.08
N GLY A 75 -14.20 -15.31 -22.40
CA GLY A 75 -15.61 -15.19 -22.06
C GLY A 75 -16.09 -16.04 -20.88
N HIS A 76 -15.16 -16.65 -20.12
CA HIS A 76 -15.48 -17.50 -18.99
C HIS A 76 -15.61 -16.71 -17.68
N LYS A 77 -15.10 -15.48 -17.63
CA LYS A 77 -15.18 -14.58 -16.48
C LYS A 77 -15.48 -13.15 -16.91
N GLN A 78 -15.95 -12.35 -15.95
CA GLN A 78 -16.08 -10.90 -16.09
C GLN A 78 -14.93 -10.19 -15.39
N MET A 79 -14.68 -8.93 -15.72
CA MET A 79 -13.65 -8.12 -15.06
C MET A 79 -13.86 -8.04 -13.55
N ALA A 80 -15.11 -8.02 -13.08
CA ALA A 80 -15.44 -8.02 -11.65
C ALA A 80 -14.94 -9.27 -10.92
N ASP A 81 -14.95 -10.44 -11.58
CA ASP A 81 -14.52 -11.72 -10.97
C ASP A 81 -13.01 -11.77 -10.70
N ILE A 82 -12.23 -10.95 -11.40
CA ILE A 82 -10.77 -10.89 -11.27
C ILE A 82 -10.28 -9.61 -10.58
N THR A 83 -11.21 -8.79 -10.09
CA THR A 83 -10.92 -7.52 -9.40
C THR A 83 -11.15 -7.66 -7.90
N SER A 84 -10.17 -7.29 -7.10
CA SER A 84 -10.23 -7.35 -5.63
C SER A 84 -9.94 -6.00 -5.02
N SER A 85 -10.84 -5.49 -4.17
CA SER A 85 -10.61 -4.26 -3.43
C SER A 85 -9.69 -4.48 -2.22
N TYR A 86 -8.99 -3.43 -1.80
CA TYR A 86 -8.16 -3.45 -0.59
C TYR A 86 -8.95 -3.33 0.71
N GLN A 87 -10.27 -3.18 0.65
CA GLN A 87 -11.12 -3.04 1.84
C GLN A 87 -11.00 -4.23 2.81
N HIS A 88 -10.79 -5.43 2.29
CA HIS A 88 -10.61 -6.61 3.12
C HIS A 88 -9.32 -6.54 3.95
N LEU A 89 -8.21 -6.05 3.36
CA LEU A 89 -6.97 -5.81 4.08
C LEU A 89 -7.16 -4.76 5.18
N ALA A 90 -7.86 -3.66 4.87
CA ALA A 90 -8.13 -2.62 5.84
C ALA A 90 -9.04 -3.10 6.98
N LYS A 91 -10.21 -3.65 6.65
CA LYS A 91 -11.23 -3.99 7.65
C LYS A 91 -10.88 -5.22 8.49
N LYS A 92 -10.35 -6.29 7.86
CA LYS A 92 -10.07 -7.55 8.55
C LYS A 92 -8.68 -7.60 9.17
N HIS A 93 -7.69 -6.97 8.53
CA HIS A 93 -6.30 -7.07 8.96
C HIS A 93 -5.75 -5.75 9.53
N GLY A 94 -6.55 -4.67 9.55
CA GLY A 94 -6.12 -3.39 10.10
C GLY A 94 -4.93 -2.78 9.35
N VAL A 95 -4.82 -3.03 8.03
CA VAL A 95 -3.83 -2.39 7.16
C VAL A 95 -4.34 -1.00 6.79
N THR A 96 -3.52 0.02 7.01
CA THR A 96 -3.81 1.37 6.51
C THR A 96 -3.52 1.42 5.02
N VAL A 97 -4.53 1.61 4.19
CA VAL A 97 -4.36 1.72 2.73
C VAL A 97 -4.31 3.18 2.33
N VAL A 98 -3.21 3.59 1.72
CA VAL A 98 -3.00 4.94 1.17
C VAL A 98 -3.07 4.84 -0.35
N GLN A 99 -4.13 5.39 -0.93
CA GLN A 99 -4.29 5.41 -2.38
C GLN A 99 -3.47 6.56 -2.98
N ASP A 100 -2.18 6.30 -3.19
CA ASP A 100 -1.23 7.27 -3.77
C ASP A 100 -0.06 6.53 -4.41
N MET A 101 0.78 7.25 -5.14
CA MET A 101 2.02 6.75 -5.71
C MET A 101 3.20 7.25 -4.87
N VAL A 102 4.21 6.40 -4.70
CA VAL A 102 5.49 6.79 -4.10
C VAL A 102 6.33 7.50 -5.17
N SER A 103 6.71 8.75 -4.91
CA SER A 103 7.57 9.54 -5.80
C SER A 103 9.06 9.38 -5.50
N SER A 104 9.42 9.15 -4.22
CA SER A 104 10.80 8.89 -3.82
C SER A 104 10.89 8.12 -2.51
N ILE A 105 12.06 7.50 -2.30
CA ILE A 105 12.40 6.76 -1.08
C ILE A 105 13.73 7.30 -0.55
N ASP A 106 13.74 7.80 0.69
CA ASP A 106 14.95 8.15 1.43
C ASP A 106 15.25 7.02 2.43
N ALA A 107 16.17 6.14 2.05
CA ALA A 107 16.53 4.99 2.87
C ALA A 107 17.30 5.38 4.14
N ALA A 108 18.06 6.49 4.11
CA ALA A 108 18.82 6.96 5.26
C ALA A 108 17.91 7.54 6.34
N LYS A 109 16.91 8.34 5.93
CA LYS A 109 15.89 8.89 6.84
C LYS A 109 14.72 7.94 7.08
N LYS A 110 14.68 6.80 6.39
CA LYS A 110 13.57 5.84 6.45
C LYS A 110 12.21 6.50 6.19
N THR A 111 12.10 7.22 5.09
CA THR A 111 10.86 7.89 4.67
C THR A 111 10.54 7.60 3.21
N VAL A 112 9.25 7.52 2.90
CA VAL A 112 8.74 7.53 1.53
C VAL A 112 7.98 8.83 1.30
N THR A 113 8.17 9.45 0.14
CA THR A 113 7.44 10.66 -0.28
C THR A 113 6.32 10.26 -1.24
N LEU A 114 5.14 10.83 -1.04
CA LEU A 114 3.97 10.58 -1.84
C LEU A 114 3.87 11.56 -3.00
N ALA A 115 3.33 11.13 -4.13
CA ALA A 115 3.19 11.97 -5.33
C ALA A 115 2.21 13.14 -5.12
N ARG A 116 1.14 12.93 -4.32
CA ARG A 116 0.18 14.00 -3.97
C ARG A 116 0.61 14.85 -2.77
N GLY A 117 1.81 14.66 -2.30
CA GLY A 117 2.41 15.41 -1.19
C GLY A 117 2.37 14.67 0.14
N GLY A 118 3.30 15.08 1.03
CA GLY A 118 3.51 14.43 2.30
C GLY A 118 4.51 13.28 2.25
N SER A 119 4.88 12.80 3.42
CA SER A 119 5.81 11.69 3.59
C SER A 119 5.38 10.76 4.72
N ILE A 120 5.78 9.50 4.63
CA ILE A 120 5.49 8.48 5.64
C ILE A 120 6.82 7.89 6.12
N ALA A 121 7.07 8.00 7.42
CA ALA A 121 8.22 7.36 8.05
C ALA A 121 7.94 5.87 8.31
N TYR A 122 9.00 5.05 8.27
CA TYR A 122 8.91 3.61 8.48
C TYR A 122 10.09 3.07 9.30
N ASP A 123 9.89 1.94 9.97
CA ASP A 123 10.97 1.16 10.55
C ASP A 123 11.54 0.16 9.55
N LYS A 124 10.65 -0.46 8.77
CA LYS A 124 10.98 -1.37 7.66
C LYS A 124 10.15 -1.04 6.42
N LEU A 125 10.73 -1.26 5.26
CA LEU A 125 10.10 -1.00 3.97
C LEU A 125 10.10 -2.29 3.14
N VAL A 126 8.93 -2.59 2.54
CA VAL A 126 8.77 -3.62 1.52
C VAL A 126 8.50 -2.90 0.20
N VAL A 127 9.33 -3.16 -0.81
CA VAL A 127 9.21 -2.56 -2.14
C VAL A 127 8.71 -3.63 -3.11
N SER A 128 7.48 -3.49 -3.58
CA SER A 128 6.79 -4.46 -4.46
C SER A 128 5.96 -3.74 -5.53
N PRO A 129 6.55 -2.83 -6.32
CA PRO A 129 5.82 -1.98 -7.26
C PRO A 129 5.28 -2.75 -8.48
N GLY A 130 5.76 -3.98 -8.71
CA GLY A 130 5.45 -4.73 -9.91
C GLY A 130 6.25 -4.26 -11.12
N ILE A 131 5.71 -4.52 -12.30
CA ILE A 131 6.30 -4.17 -13.60
C ILE A 131 5.25 -3.51 -14.48
N ASP A 132 5.69 -2.75 -15.48
CA ASP A 132 4.83 -2.14 -16.48
C ASP A 132 5.43 -2.26 -17.88
N LEU A 133 4.63 -1.97 -18.92
CA LEU A 133 5.05 -2.02 -20.31
C LEU A 133 5.84 -0.76 -20.69
N MET A 134 6.96 -0.96 -21.36
CA MET A 134 7.79 0.13 -21.87
C MET A 134 7.29 0.57 -23.26
N MET A 135 6.15 1.27 -23.30
CA MET A 135 5.49 1.69 -24.55
C MET A 135 6.36 2.58 -25.46
N GLY A 136 7.32 3.30 -24.92
CA GLY A 136 8.24 4.14 -25.68
C GLY A 136 9.41 3.40 -26.33
N SER A 137 9.55 2.08 -26.11
CA SER A 137 10.66 1.28 -26.66
C SER A 137 10.53 0.95 -28.16
N ILE A 138 9.32 1.09 -28.70
CA ILE A 138 9.01 0.85 -30.11
C ILE A 138 8.36 2.11 -30.68
N GLU A 139 8.90 2.62 -31.79
CA GLU A 139 8.35 3.80 -32.47
C GLU A 139 6.89 3.58 -32.89
N GLY A 140 6.02 4.53 -32.56
CA GLY A 140 4.59 4.47 -32.87
C GLY A 140 3.74 3.60 -31.92
N LEU A 141 4.34 2.72 -31.08
CA LEU A 141 3.58 1.80 -30.22
C LEU A 141 2.70 2.56 -29.22
N ALA A 142 3.22 3.59 -28.58
CA ALA A 142 2.46 4.38 -27.60
C ALA A 142 1.22 5.06 -28.24
N ALA A 143 1.37 5.61 -29.46
CA ALA A 143 0.27 6.23 -30.20
C ALA A 143 -0.76 5.19 -30.66
N ALA A 144 -0.31 4.05 -31.17
CA ALA A 144 -1.18 2.96 -31.61
C ALA A 144 -1.94 2.31 -30.45
N SER A 145 -1.32 2.18 -29.30
CA SER A 145 -1.98 1.70 -28.06
C SER A 145 -3.01 2.72 -27.56
N ALA A 146 -2.66 3.99 -27.51
CA ALA A 146 -3.57 5.05 -27.07
C ALA A 146 -4.81 5.18 -27.97
N SER A 147 -4.69 4.91 -29.28
CA SER A 147 -5.80 4.91 -30.24
C SER A 147 -6.62 3.61 -30.25
N GLY A 148 -6.19 2.58 -29.49
CA GLY A 148 -6.85 1.27 -29.46
C GLY A 148 -6.60 0.39 -30.68
N HIS A 149 -5.67 0.76 -31.58
CA HIS A 149 -5.29 -0.08 -32.72
C HIS A 149 -4.43 -1.27 -32.29
N ILE A 150 -3.59 -1.09 -31.29
CA ILE A 150 -2.79 -2.16 -30.68
C ILE A 150 -3.21 -2.27 -29.23
N VAL A 151 -3.80 -3.41 -28.86
CA VAL A 151 -4.26 -3.71 -27.52
C VAL A 151 -3.43 -4.85 -26.96
N GLN A 152 -2.89 -4.69 -25.75
CA GLN A 152 -2.09 -5.71 -25.10
C GLN A 152 -2.97 -6.62 -24.21
N ALA A 153 -2.60 -7.90 -24.10
CA ALA A 153 -3.32 -8.90 -23.31
C ALA A 153 -2.66 -9.22 -21.95
N TRP A 154 -1.46 -8.68 -21.71
CA TRP A 154 -0.65 -9.11 -20.55
C TRP A 154 -1.06 -8.42 -19.25
N LYS A 155 -1.20 -7.10 -19.24
CA LYS A 155 -1.61 -6.33 -18.07
C LYS A 155 -3.13 -6.24 -18.02
N ALA A 156 -3.77 -6.89 -17.06
CA ALA A 156 -5.23 -6.86 -16.92
C ALA A 156 -5.74 -5.44 -16.59
N GLY A 157 -6.78 -5.01 -17.29
CA GLY A 157 -7.35 -3.68 -17.13
C GLY A 157 -8.41 -3.38 -18.18
N ALA A 158 -8.58 -2.11 -18.52
CA ALA A 158 -9.54 -1.66 -19.53
C ALA A 158 -9.28 -2.28 -20.92
N GLU A 159 -8.00 -2.47 -21.28
CA GLU A 159 -7.63 -3.11 -22.54
C GLU A 159 -8.08 -4.57 -22.64
N THR A 160 -8.13 -5.31 -21.53
CA THR A 160 -8.67 -6.68 -21.49
C THR A 160 -10.13 -6.71 -21.99
N ALA A 161 -10.96 -5.76 -21.52
CA ALA A 161 -12.34 -5.66 -21.95
C ALA A 161 -12.45 -5.21 -23.43
N THR A 162 -11.57 -4.31 -23.86
CA THR A 162 -11.51 -3.87 -25.28
C THR A 162 -11.14 -5.02 -26.19
N LEU A 163 -10.10 -5.78 -25.84
CA LEU A 163 -9.66 -6.94 -26.62
C LEU A 163 -10.75 -8.03 -26.68
N ARG A 164 -11.48 -8.27 -25.56
CA ARG A 164 -12.62 -9.17 -25.58
C ARG A 164 -13.68 -8.76 -26.59
N LYS A 165 -14.05 -7.46 -26.62
CA LYS A 165 -15.01 -6.94 -27.61
C LYS A 165 -14.54 -7.08 -29.05
N GLN A 166 -13.24 -6.88 -29.30
CA GLN A 166 -12.66 -7.11 -30.63
C GLN A 166 -12.77 -8.56 -31.07
N LEU A 167 -12.47 -9.51 -30.16
CA LEU A 167 -12.61 -10.94 -30.41
C LEU A 167 -14.05 -11.36 -30.69
N GLU A 168 -15.02 -10.75 -29.99
CA GLU A 168 -16.45 -11.02 -30.20
C GLU A 168 -16.98 -10.46 -31.51
N ALA A 169 -16.30 -9.45 -32.10
CA ALA A 169 -16.68 -8.82 -33.34
C ALA A 169 -16.05 -9.48 -34.60
N MET A 170 -15.14 -10.43 -34.40
CA MET A 170 -14.49 -11.21 -35.52
C MET A 170 -15.35 -12.36 -35.96
#